data_f03bf8110dbefe298a737cd55adfba8f
#
_entry.id   f03bf8110dbefe298a737cd55adfba8f
#
_cell.length_a   1.000
_cell.length_b   1.000
_cell.length_c   1.000
_cell.angle_alpha   90.00
_cell.angle_beta   90.00
_cell.angle_gamma   90.00
#
_symmetry.space_group_name_H-M   'P 1'
#
loop_
_entity.id
_entity.type
_entity.pdbx_description
1 polymer ?
#
loop_
_entity_poly.entity_id
_entity_poly.type
_entity_poly.pdbx_seq_one_letter_code
_entity_poly.pdbx_strand_id
1 'polypeptide(L)'
;MSTVFVSHEPFKWDEAAQRQVPLFNLAPAAEYGQLEVLMPAGASLISTVPMVRTMRDKLAKFSDDDFILPVGDPASIAAACAIAAEMNSGRVKLLRWDRQTRKYLVIQLDTYGRAV
;
A
#
# COMPACT_ATOMS: atom_id res chain seq x y z
N MET A 1 4.82 -6.78 15.54
CA MET A 1 3.47 -6.47 15.07
C MET A 1 3.52 -6.19 13.57
N SER A 2 2.48 -6.64 12.86
CA SER A 2 2.41 -6.44 11.42
C SER A 2 1.81 -5.09 11.07
N THR A 3 2.30 -4.49 10.01
CA THR A 3 1.77 -3.25 9.45
C THR A 3 1.36 -3.50 8.00
N VAL A 4 0.21 -2.97 7.61
CA VAL A 4 -0.24 -2.95 6.22
C VAL A 4 -0.03 -1.54 5.69
N PHE A 5 0.94 -1.39 4.81
CA PHE A 5 1.24 -0.09 4.20
C PHE A 5 0.39 0.10 2.96
N VAL A 6 -0.50 1.07 3.01
CA VAL A 6 -1.38 1.42 1.90
C VAL A 6 -0.65 2.39 0.99
N SER A 7 -0.45 2.03 -0.28
CA SER A 7 0.35 2.85 -1.19
C SER A 7 -0.22 4.26 -1.38
N HIS A 8 -1.52 4.36 -1.61
CA HIS A 8 -2.21 5.64 -1.77
C HIS A 8 -3.67 5.45 -1.44
N GLU A 9 -4.25 6.32 -0.63
CA GLU A 9 -5.68 6.27 -0.33
C GLU A 9 -6.42 7.34 -1.12
N PRO A 10 -7.03 6.99 -2.26
CA PRO A 10 -7.77 7.96 -3.05
C PRO A 10 -9.14 8.22 -2.46
N PHE A 11 -9.60 9.47 -2.62
CA PHE A 11 -10.93 9.88 -2.20
C PHE A 11 -11.73 10.31 -3.44
N LYS A 12 -13.05 10.28 -3.31
CA LYS A 12 -13.95 10.80 -4.34
C LYS A 12 -14.96 11.75 -3.70
N TRP A 13 -15.50 12.65 -4.51
CA TRP A 13 -16.59 13.51 -4.06
C TRP A 13 -17.89 12.72 -3.98
N ASP A 14 -18.60 12.82 -2.86
CA ASP A 14 -19.89 12.20 -2.67
C ASP A 14 -20.96 13.30 -2.62
N GLU A 15 -21.82 13.34 -3.62
CA GLU A 15 -22.89 14.34 -3.72
C GLU A 15 -23.87 14.25 -2.56
N ALA A 16 -24.22 13.04 -2.12
CA ALA A 16 -25.16 12.84 -1.03
C ALA A 16 -24.60 13.34 0.30
N ALA A 17 -23.32 13.08 0.57
CA ALA A 17 -22.66 13.49 1.80
C ALA A 17 -22.09 14.90 1.74
N GLN A 18 -21.97 15.50 0.55
CA GLN A 18 -21.38 16.83 0.31
C GLN A 18 -19.97 16.92 0.87
N ARG A 19 -19.18 15.86 0.65
CA ARG A 19 -17.79 15.80 1.14
C ARG A 19 -16.99 14.74 0.36
N GLN A 20 -15.67 14.78 0.52
CA GLN A 20 -14.79 13.73 0.04
C GLN A 20 -14.94 12.50 0.93
N VAL A 21 -15.06 11.33 0.30
CA VAL A 21 -15.14 10.05 1.00
C VAL A 21 -14.09 9.09 0.41
N PRO A 22 -13.63 8.09 1.17
CA PRO A 22 -12.69 7.10 0.64
C PRO A 22 -13.28 6.38 -0.57
N LEU A 23 -12.46 6.19 -1.61
CA LEU A 23 -12.88 5.48 -2.82
C LEU A 23 -13.02 3.98 -2.57
N PHE A 24 -12.16 3.43 -1.71
CA PHE A 24 -12.15 2.01 -1.39
C PHE A 24 -12.38 1.80 0.11
N ASN A 25 -13.03 0.70 0.46
CA ASN A 25 -13.13 0.26 1.85
C ASN A 25 -11.91 -0.61 2.17
N LEU A 26 -10.98 -0.08 2.95
CA LEU A 26 -9.76 -0.78 3.30
C LEU A 26 -9.88 -1.56 4.62
N ALA A 27 -11.01 -1.45 5.31
CA ALA A 27 -11.18 -2.07 6.62
C ALA A 27 -10.89 -3.57 6.64
N PRO A 28 -11.26 -4.38 5.61
CA PRO A 28 -10.93 -5.80 5.63
C PRO A 28 -9.43 -6.11 5.67
N ALA A 29 -8.57 -5.18 5.27
CA ALA A 29 -7.12 -5.38 5.35
C ALA A 29 -6.60 -5.33 6.78
N ALA A 30 -7.37 -4.78 7.72
CA ALA A 30 -6.96 -4.68 9.11
C ALA A 30 -6.80 -6.04 9.79
N GLU A 31 -7.35 -7.10 9.21
CA GLU A 31 -7.12 -8.47 9.66
C GLU A 31 -5.63 -8.86 9.59
N TYR A 32 -4.86 -8.24 8.69
CA TYR A 32 -3.45 -8.56 8.50
C TYR A 32 -2.49 -7.68 9.29
N GLY A 33 -2.96 -6.55 9.80
CA GLY A 33 -2.14 -5.65 10.58
C GLY A 33 -2.71 -4.25 10.65
N GLN A 34 -1.99 -3.38 11.34
CA GLN A 34 -2.38 -1.97 11.45
C GLN A 34 -2.18 -1.28 10.11
N LEU A 35 -3.18 -0.53 9.65
CA LEU A 35 -3.08 0.20 8.40
C LEU A 35 -2.26 1.48 8.58
N GLU A 36 -1.31 1.71 7.67
CA GLU A 36 -0.55 2.94 7.60
C GLU A 36 -0.54 3.42 6.16
N VAL A 37 -1.11 4.59 5.90
CA VAL A 37 -1.18 5.16 4.56
C VAL A 37 0.12 5.86 4.23
N LEU A 38 0.75 5.47 3.10
CA LEU A 38 1.99 6.10 2.64
C LEU A 38 1.71 7.46 2.01
N MET A 39 0.75 7.52 1.09
CA MET A 39 0.36 8.76 0.41
C MET A 39 -1.12 9.02 0.68
N PRO A 40 -1.43 9.94 1.61
CA PRO A 40 -2.82 10.25 1.92
C PRO A 40 -3.50 11.04 0.79
N ALA A 41 -4.84 11.08 0.83
CA ALA A 41 -5.61 11.89 -0.10
C ALA A 41 -5.16 13.36 0.01
N GLY A 42 -5.05 14.02 -1.14
CA GLY A 42 -4.60 15.41 -1.19
C GLY A 42 -3.10 15.59 -1.26
N ALA A 43 -2.31 14.52 -1.08
CA ALA A 43 -0.87 14.59 -1.28
C ALA A 43 -0.55 14.83 -2.75
N SER A 44 0.53 15.57 -3.01
CA SER A 44 0.98 15.77 -4.39
C SER A 44 1.61 14.50 -4.91
N LEU A 45 1.02 13.93 -5.97
CA LEU A 45 1.54 12.74 -6.63
C LEU A 45 2.36 13.08 -7.89
N ILE A 46 2.41 14.36 -8.26
CA ILE A 46 3.15 14.83 -9.44
C ILE A 46 4.63 14.91 -9.14
N SER A 47 4.98 15.38 -7.95
CA SER A 47 6.37 15.53 -7.55
C SER A 47 6.85 14.23 -6.90
N THR A 48 7.64 13.46 -7.63
CA THR A 48 8.06 12.13 -7.18
C THR A 48 9.19 12.15 -6.15
N VAL A 49 10.00 13.21 -6.11
CA VAL A 49 11.10 13.27 -5.13
C VAL A 49 10.58 13.32 -3.69
N PRO A 50 9.66 14.23 -3.34
CA PRO A 50 9.07 14.19 -1.99
C PRO A 50 8.31 12.90 -1.70
N MET A 51 7.60 12.36 -2.68
CA MET A 51 6.87 11.10 -2.52
C MET A 51 7.81 9.96 -2.12
N VAL A 52 8.90 9.80 -2.85
CA VAL A 52 9.88 8.73 -2.58
C VAL A 52 10.53 8.93 -1.20
N ARG A 53 10.89 10.15 -0.86
CA ARG A 53 11.48 10.45 0.47
C ARG A 53 10.53 10.08 1.59
N THR A 54 9.26 10.43 1.47
CA THR A 54 8.23 10.09 2.47
C THR A 54 8.09 8.58 2.59
N MET A 55 8.01 7.87 1.46
CA MET A 55 7.88 6.43 1.46
C MET A 55 9.10 5.73 2.05
N ARG A 56 10.32 6.21 1.74
CA ARG A 56 11.53 5.63 2.32
C ARG A 56 11.56 5.76 3.83
N ASP A 57 11.12 6.91 4.36
CA ASP A 57 11.05 7.10 5.81
C ASP A 57 10.05 6.13 6.45
N LYS A 58 8.85 6.03 5.87
CA LYS A 58 7.80 5.18 6.43
C LYS A 58 8.09 3.69 6.28
N LEU A 59 8.77 3.29 5.22
CA LEU A 59 9.10 1.89 4.93
C LEU A 59 10.47 1.46 5.46
N ALA A 60 11.16 2.32 6.22
CA ALA A 60 12.54 2.07 6.64
C ALA A 60 12.73 0.76 7.40
N LYS A 61 11.71 0.31 8.13
CA LYS A 61 11.75 -0.95 8.90
C LYS A 61 10.86 -2.03 8.31
N PHE A 62 10.52 -1.92 7.03
CA PHE A 62 9.70 -2.93 6.35
C PHE A 62 10.37 -4.30 6.45
N SER A 63 9.59 -5.30 6.83
CA SER A 63 10.09 -6.66 7.07
C SER A 63 9.11 -7.72 6.56
N ASP A 64 9.46 -8.98 6.75
CA ASP A 64 8.60 -10.11 6.38
C ASP A 64 7.26 -10.13 7.15
N ASP A 65 7.15 -9.38 8.24
CA ASP A 65 5.89 -9.28 9.00
C ASP A 65 4.92 -8.29 8.39
N ASP A 66 5.36 -7.49 7.42
CA ASP A 66 4.59 -6.39 6.88
C ASP A 66 4.03 -6.69 5.49
N PHE A 67 3.07 -5.87 5.08
CA PHE A 67 2.38 -6.03 3.79
C PHE A 67 2.32 -4.69 3.07
N ILE A 68 2.29 -4.75 1.73
CA ILE A 68 1.90 -3.61 0.89
C ILE A 68 0.49 -3.87 0.38
N LEU A 69 -0.40 -2.91 0.57
CA LEU A 69 -1.72 -2.90 -0.06
C LEU A 69 -1.66 -1.95 -1.26
N PRO A 70 -1.52 -2.51 -2.48
CA PRO A 70 -1.28 -1.69 -3.68
C PRO A 70 -2.59 -1.16 -4.24
N VAL A 71 -2.97 0.03 -3.80
CA VAL A 71 -4.18 0.73 -4.26
C VAL A 71 -3.84 2.17 -4.59
N GLY A 72 -4.69 2.79 -5.41
CA GLY A 72 -4.59 4.20 -5.74
C GLY A 72 -3.72 4.46 -6.97
N ASP A 73 -2.93 5.53 -6.92
CA ASP A 73 -2.12 5.99 -8.03
C ASP A 73 -1.05 4.96 -8.43
N PRO A 74 -0.93 4.63 -9.73
CA PRO A 74 0.05 3.64 -10.18
C PRO A 74 1.50 3.96 -9.83
N ALA A 75 1.91 5.22 -9.88
CA ALA A 75 3.28 5.60 -9.52
C ALA A 75 3.54 5.37 -8.03
N SER A 76 2.55 5.65 -7.19
CA SER A 76 2.63 5.38 -5.76
C SER A 76 2.74 3.89 -5.48
N ILE A 77 1.97 3.06 -6.19
CA ILE A 77 2.03 1.61 -6.07
C ILE A 77 3.43 1.10 -6.44
N ALA A 78 3.94 1.53 -7.59
CA ALA A 78 5.25 1.08 -8.08
C ALA A 78 6.37 1.49 -7.11
N ALA A 79 6.36 2.75 -6.65
CA ALA A 79 7.37 3.25 -5.73
C ALA A 79 7.32 2.51 -4.39
N ALA A 80 6.13 2.29 -3.84
CA ALA A 80 5.97 1.59 -2.56
C ALA A 80 6.54 0.17 -2.65
N CYS A 81 6.22 -0.57 -3.71
CA CYS A 81 6.69 -1.93 -3.87
C CYS A 81 8.20 -1.99 -4.09
N ALA A 82 8.75 -1.08 -4.90
CA ALA A 82 10.19 -1.03 -5.16
C ALA A 82 10.98 -0.73 -3.87
N ILE A 83 10.51 0.24 -3.09
CA ILE A 83 11.18 0.62 -1.85
C ILE A 83 11.07 -0.49 -0.81
N ALA A 84 9.89 -1.10 -0.64
CA ALA A 84 9.70 -2.21 0.29
C ALA A 84 10.61 -3.38 -0.06
N ALA A 85 10.74 -3.72 -1.34
CA ALA A 85 11.64 -4.77 -1.80
C ALA A 85 13.09 -4.44 -1.45
N GLU A 86 13.52 -3.20 -1.68
CA GLU A 86 14.88 -2.76 -1.33
C GLU A 86 15.15 -2.92 0.18
N MET A 87 14.17 -2.55 1.01
CA MET A 87 14.32 -2.63 2.47
C MET A 87 14.34 -4.06 3.00
N ASN A 88 13.78 -5.03 2.26
CA ASN A 88 13.61 -6.40 2.72
C ASN A 88 14.25 -7.43 1.80
N SER A 89 15.41 -7.12 1.24
CA SER A 89 16.20 -8.07 0.43
C SER A 89 15.41 -8.68 -0.73
N GLY A 90 14.56 -7.89 -1.35
CA GLY A 90 13.77 -8.28 -2.51
C GLY A 90 12.43 -8.94 -2.20
N ARG A 91 12.11 -9.18 -0.94
CA ARG A 91 10.88 -9.88 -0.57
C ARG A 91 9.78 -8.90 -0.18
N VAL A 92 8.62 -9.06 -0.79
CA VAL A 92 7.43 -8.24 -0.50
C VAL A 92 6.19 -9.12 -0.47
N LYS A 93 5.37 -8.97 0.55
CA LYS A 93 4.04 -9.55 0.59
C LYS A 93 3.03 -8.48 0.21
N LEU A 94 2.21 -8.78 -0.80
CA LEU A 94 1.12 -7.90 -1.23
C LEU A 94 -0.21 -8.44 -0.75
N LEU A 95 -1.16 -7.55 -0.56
CA LEU A 95 -2.55 -7.93 -0.33
C LEU A 95 -3.33 -7.63 -1.60
N ARG A 96 -3.90 -8.66 -2.21
CA ARG A 96 -4.73 -8.54 -3.42
C ARG A 96 -6.18 -8.84 -3.07
N TRP A 97 -7.08 -7.94 -3.49
CA TRP A 97 -8.51 -8.12 -3.26
C TRP A 97 -9.05 -9.24 -4.14
N ASP A 98 -9.74 -10.21 -3.53
CA ASP A 98 -10.44 -11.26 -4.25
C ASP A 98 -11.94 -10.96 -4.25
N ARG A 99 -12.49 -10.69 -5.42
CA ARG A 99 -13.89 -10.31 -5.59
C ARG A 99 -14.85 -11.44 -5.25
N GLN A 100 -14.44 -12.69 -5.44
CA GLN A 100 -15.30 -13.83 -5.22
C GLN A 100 -15.51 -14.10 -3.74
N THR A 101 -14.41 -14.12 -2.97
CA THR A 101 -14.46 -14.39 -1.53
C THR A 101 -14.63 -13.13 -0.70
N ARG A 102 -14.47 -11.95 -1.30
CA ARG A 102 -14.51 -10.64 -0.63
C ARG A 102 -13.50 -10.55 0.51
N LYS A 103 -12.30 -11.05 0.25
CA LYS A 103 -11.17 -11.04 1.17
C LYS A 103 -9.91 -10.62 0.45
N TYR A 104 -8.94 -10.17 1.22
CA TYR A 104 -7.60 -9.98 0.70
C TYR A 104 -6.83 -11.30 0.73
N LEU A 105 -6.10 -11.56 -0.35
CA LEU A 105 -5.21 -12.70 -0.46
C LEU A 105 -3.77 -12.22 -0.36
N VAL A 106 -2.93 -12.98 0.33
CA VAL A 106 -1.50 -12.68 0.43
C VAL A 106 -0.79 -13.20 -0.81
N ILE A 107 -0.09 -12.31 -1.51
CA ILE A 107 0.73 -12.65 -2.66
C ILE A 107 2.18 -12.41 -2.26
N GLN A 108 2.98 -13.46 -2.21
CA GLN A 108 4.39 -13.36 -1.86
C GLN A 108 5.21 -13.16 -3.12
N LEU A 109 6.05 -12.12 -3.12
CA LEU A 109 6.97 -11.83 -4.22
C LEU A 109 8.40 -11.88 -3.71
N ASP A 110 9.26 -12.48 -4.51
CA ASP A 110 10.70 -12.29 -4.39
C ASP A 110 11.18 -11.66 -5.69
N THR A 111 11.61 -10.41 -5.62
CA THR A 111 11.99 -9.65 -6.82
C THR A 111 13.29 -10.13 -7.44
N TYR A 112 14.04 -10.99 -6.77
CA TYR A 112 15.23 -11.64 -7.34
C TYR A 112 14.89 -12.98 -7.99
N GLY A 113 13.62 -13.40 -7.95
CA GLY A 113 13.18 -14.66 -8.58
C GLY A 113 13.47 -15.90 -7.77
N ARG A 114 13.80 -15.78 -6.48
CA ARG A 114 13.98 -16.92 -5.60
C ARG A 114 12.64 -17.53 -5.21
N ALA A 115 12.66 -18.78 -4.79
CA ALA A 115 11.44 -19.43 -4.29
C ALA A 115 10.88 -18.73 -3.06
N VAL A 116 9.57 -18.61 -3.01
CA VAL A 116 8.87 -17.97 -1.88
C VAL A 116 8.31 -19.00 -0.92
#